data_82ed4f981da60e7a2c28a0494e235e96
#
_entry.id   82ed4f981da60e7a2c28a0494e235e96
#
_cell.length_a   1.000
_cell.length_b   1.000
_cell.length_c   1.000
_cell.angle_alpha   90.00
_cell.angle_beta   90.00
_cell.angle_gamma   90.00
#
_symmetry.space_group_name_H-M   'P 1'
#
loop_
_entity.id
_entity.type
_entity.pdbx_description
1 polymer ?
#
loop_
_entity_poly.entity_id
_entity_poly.type
_entity_poly.pdbx_seq_one_letter_code
_entity_poly.pdbx_strand_id
1 'polypeptide(L)'
;MHTIRLLATLALALTVQLSVGVVTAQAQEFPSRSLQVIVPFTPGGPTDAIARVVGRELSRLTGQPAVVENRPGAGGNVGSAQVARAEPDGYTMIVNGGLTHTLNPQIFAKTSGY
;
A
#
# COMPACT_ATOMS: atom_id res chain seq x y z
N MET A 1 -33.41 -53.74 12.11
CA MET A 1 -32.17 -53.35 12.78
C MET A 1 -31.13 -52.72 11.85
N HIS A 2 -31.04 -53.09 10.57
CA HIS A 2 -30.08 -52.49 9.62
C HIS A 2 -30.40 -51.05 9.23
N THR A 3 -31.63 -50.71 9.07
CA THR A 3 -32.07 -49.35 8.72
C THR A 3 -31.75 -48.29 9.76
N ILE A 4 -31.86 -48.61 11.03
CA ILE A 4 -31.53 -47.71 12.16
C ILE A 4 -30.01 -47.46 12.22
N ARG A 5 -29.20 -48.47 11.93
CA ARG A 5 -27.72 -48.31 11.90
C ARG A 5 -27.26 -47.45 10.72
N LEU A 6 -27.89 -47.57 9.55
CA LEU A 6 -27.63 -46.73 8.39
C LEU A 6 -27.99 -45.26 8.63
N LEU A 7 -29.09 -44.97 9.26
CA LEU A 7 -29.49 -43.60 9.64
C LEU A 7 -28.56 -42.98 10.69
N ALA A 8 -28.09 -43.78 11.63
CA ALA A 8 -27.16 -43.29 12.67
C ALA A 8 -25.76 -42.99 12.09
N THR A 9 -25.27 -43.79 11.13
CA THR A 9 -23.99 -43.51 10.46
C THR A 9 -24.07 -42.31 9.54
N LEU A 10 -25.21 -42.12 8.87
CA LEU A 10 -25.43 -40.94 8.01
C LEU A 10 -25.49 -39.65 8.82
N ALA A 11 -26.16 -39.69 9.97
CA ALA A 11 -26.23 -38.53 10.89
C ALA A 11 -24.87 -38.20 11.49
N LEU A 12 -24.04 -39.19 11.82
CA LEU A 12 -22.70 -38.97 12.35
C LEU A 12 -21.75 -38.42 11.28
N ALA A 13 -21.86 -38.85 10.02
CA ALA A 13 -21.10 -38.30 8.91
C ALA A 13 -21.44 -36.84 8.60
N LEU A 14 -22.72 -36.47 8.76
CA LEU A 14 -23.18 -35.10 8.53
C LEU A 14 -22.70 -34.11 9.59
N THR A 15 -22.55 -34.57 10.85
CA THR A 15 -22.03 -33.72 11.95
C THR A 15 -20.53 -33.47 11.84
N VAL A 16 -19.75 -34.37 11.26
CA VAL A 16 -18.32 -34.18 11.04
C VAL A 16 -18.02 -33.14 9.96
N GLN A 17 -18.91 -32.96 8.98
CA GLN A 17 -18.73 -31.98 7.90
C GLN A 17 -18.96 -30.53 8.36
N LEU A 18 -19.70 -30.30 9.44
CA LEU A 18 -19.97 -28.93 9.95
C LEU A 18 -18.80 -28.35 10.77
N SER A 19 -17.74 -29.11 11.01
CA SER A 19 -16.56 -28.66 11.75
C SER A 19 -15.47 -28.06 10.83
N VAL A 20 -15.78 -27.75 9.56
CA VAL A 20 -14.89 -26.96 8.70
C VAL A 20 -14.80 -25.59 9.33
N GLY A 21 -13.74 -25.38 10.06
CA GLY A 21 -13.46 -24.16 10.80
C GLY A 21 -13.61 -22.94 9.90
N VAL A 22 -14.41 -22.01 10.34
CA VAL A 22 -14.44 -20.65 9.78
C VAL A 22 -13.04 -20.10 9.99
N VAL A 23 -12.18 -20.20 8.98
CA VAL A 23 -10.93 -19.46 8.93
C VAL A 23 -11.34 -18.00 8.85
N THR A 24 -11.41 -17.35 9.99
CA THR A 24 -11.55 -15.90 10.06
C THR A 24 -10.30 -15.33 9.39
N ALA A 25 -10.42 -14.89 8.14
CA ALA A 25 -9.42 -14.08 7.50
C ALA A 25 -9.30 -12.81 8.35
N GLN A 26 -8.29 -12.75 9.22
CA GLN A 26 -7.93 -11.51 9.89
C GLN A 26 -7.43 -10.57 8.80
N ALA A 27 -8.22 -9.55 8.49
CA ALA A 27 -7.77 -8.44 7.67
C ALA A 27 -6.54 -7.86 8.38
N GLN A 28 -5.39 -7.89 7.72
CA GLN A 28 -4.17 -7.29 8.24
C GLN A 28 -4.44 -5.80 8.48
N GLU A 29 -4.21 -5.36 9.72
CA GLU A 29 -4.40 -3.96 10.10
C GLU A 29 -3.45 -3.08 9.27
N PHE A 30 -4.00 -2.17 8.47
CA PHE A 30 -3.21 -1.25 7.64
C PHE A 30 -3.09 0.11 8.33
N PRO A 31 -1.87 0.68 8.37
CA PRO A 31 -0.57 0.11 7.99
C PRO A 31 0.05 -0.73 9.12
N SER A 32 0.65 -1.88 8.78
CA SER A 32 1.36 -2.75 9.72
C SER A 32 2.89 -2.55 9.75
N ARG A 33 3.41 -1.68 8.88
CA ARG A 33 4.82 -1.33 8.74
C ARG A 33 4.99 0.13 8.34
N SER A 34 6.23 0.61 8.32
CA SER A 34 6.54 1.99 7.95
C SER A 34 6.06 2.34 6.54
N LEU A 35 5.57 3.57 6.41
CA LEU A 35 5.19 4.19 5.14
C LEU A 35 6.39 4.92 4.54
N GLN A 36 6.50 4.91 3.21
CA GLN A 36 7.49 5.70 2.48
C GLN A 36 6.81 6.89 1.79
N VAL A 37 7.35 8.08 2.02
CA VAL A 37 6.89 9.32 1.40
C VAL A 37 8.02 9.84 0.51
N ILE A 38 7.91 9.61 -0.79
CA ILE A 38 8.91 10.03 -1.77
C ILE A 38 8.69 11.49 -2.15
N VAL A 39 9.77 12.27 -2.12
CA VAL A 39 9.83 13.67 -2.58
C VAL A 39 10.77 13.74 -3.78
N PRO A 40 10.29 14.02 -5.00
CA PRO A 40 11.11 13.99 -6.20
C PRO A 40 11.98 15.25 -6.40
N PHE A 41 12.30 15.94 -5.30
CA PHE A 41 13.09 17.17 -5.28
C PHE A 41 14.14 17.14 -4.17
N THR A 42 15.08 18.07 -4.23
CA THR A 42 16.14 18.22 -3.23
C THR A 42 15.58 18.56 -1.85
N PRO A 43 16.22 18.09 -0.77
CA PRO A 43 15.84 18.44 0.59
C PRO A 43 15.85 19.97 0.84
N GLY A 44 14.99 20.43 1.73
CA GLY A 44 14.91 21.84 2.18
C GLY A 44 14.05 22.73 1.29
N GLY A 45 13.50 22.22 0.19
CA GLY A 45 12.54 22.97 -0.64
C GLY A 45 11.10 22.93 -0.09
N PRO A 46 10.19 23.72 -0.70
CA PRO A 46 8.79 23.79 -0.22
C PRO A 46 8.08 22.42 -0.23
N THR A 47 8.32 21.59 -1.24
CA THR A 47 7.73 20.25 -1.34
C THR A 47 8.26 19.33 -0.23
N ASP A 48 9.54 19.43 0.11
CA ASP A 48 10.14 18.68 1.21
C ASP A 48 9.54 19.10 2.57
N ALA A 49 9.35 20.41 2.79
CA ALA A 49 8.73 20.92 4.00
C ALA A 49 7.30 20.39 4.17
N ILE A 50 6.49 20.40 3.11
CA ILE A 50 5.13 19.85 3.11
C ILE A 50 5.17 18.35 3.39
N ALA A 51 6.03 17.60 2.71
CA ALA A 51 6.14 16.16 2.88
C ALA A 51 6.49 15.77 4.33
N ARG A 52 7.37 16.54 4.99
CA ARG A 52 7.72 16.31 6.39
C ARG A 52 6.56 16.61 7.35
N VAL A 53 5.72 17.62 7.05
CA VAL A 53 4.49 17.86 7.81
C VAL A 53 3.52 16.70 7.64
N VAL A 54 3.26 16.29 6.40
CA VAL A 54 2.39 15.15 6.07
C VAL A 54 2.91 13.87 6.72
N GLY A 55 4.21 13.58 6.62
CA GLY A 55 4.82 12.40 7.21
C GLY A 55 4.66 12.34 8.73
N ARG A 56 4.83 13.46 9.44
CA ARG A 56 4.60 13.53 10.89
C ARG A 56 3.13 13.22 11.24
N GLU A 57 2.18 13.81 10.50
CA GLU A 57 0.76 13.57 10.74
C GLU A 57 0.36 12.12 10.41
N LEU A 58 0.86 11.56 9.34
CA LEU A 58 0.67 10.15 9.02
C LEU A 58 1.19 9.25 10.15
N SER A 59 2.41 9.50 10.63
CA SER A 59 2.97 8.73 11.74
C SER A 59 2.12 8.85 13.01
N ARG A 60 1.62 10.03 13.31
CA ARG A 60 0.76 10.28 14.47
C ARG A 60 -0.59 9.55 14.37
N LEU A 61 -1.19 9.55 13.18
CA LEU A 61 -2.52 8.96 12.96
C LEU A 61 -2.49 7.44 12.85
N THR A 62 -1.43 6.90 12.25
CA THR A 62 -1.33 5.46 11.95
C THR A 62 -0.56 4.67 13.00
N GLY A 63 0.18 5.34 13.87
CA GLY A 63 1.09 4.68 14.81
C GLY A 63 2.34 4.05 14.15
N GLN A 64 2.47 4.15 12.83
CA GLN A 64 3.60 3.62 12.07
C GLN A 64 4.48 4.78 11.56
N PRO A 65 5.82 4.62 11.50
CA PRO A 65 6.70 5.64 10.97
C PRO A 65 6.38 5.95 9.50
N ALA A 66 6.28 7.23 9.14
CA ALA A 66 6.26 7.69 7.76
C ALA A 66 7.60 8.36 7.43
N VAL A 67 8.41 7.67 6.63
CA VAL A 67 9.78 8.07 6.29
C VAL A 67 9.76 8.92 5.02
N VAL A 68 10.24 10.15 5.12
CA VAL A 68 10.37 11.06 3.97
C VAL A 68 11.72 10.83 3.31
N GLU A 69 11.70 10.53 2.02
CA GLU A 69 12.89 10.25 1.21
C GLU A 69 12.91 11.17 -0.03
N ASN A 70 14.02 11.89 -0.19
CA ASN A 70 14.21 12.77 -1.35
C ASN A 70 14.86 12.00 -2.51
N ARG A 71 14.22 12.01 -3.67
CA ARG A 71 14.67 11.35 -4.91
C ARG A 71 14.67 12.33 -6.09
N PRO A 72 15.59 13.32 -6.08
CA PRO A 72 15.64 14.33 -7.14
C PRO A 72 16.17 13.75 -8.45
N GLY A 73 15.82 14.41 -9.57
CA GLY A 73 16.36 14.11 -10.89
C GLY A 73 15.31 14.27 -11.99
N ALA A 74 15.78 14.72 -13.17
CA ALA A 74 14.98 14.90 -14.38
C ALA A 74 13.65 15.64 -14.16
N GLY A 75 13.67 16.77 -13.44
CA GLY A 75 12.46 17.52 -13.13
C GLY A 75 11.44 16.78 -12.24
N GLY A 76 11.88 15.81 -11.44
CA GLY A 76 11.03 14.99 -10.59
C GLY A 76 10.63 13.63 -11.18
N ASN A 77 11.02 13.35 -12.44
CA ASN A 77 10.67 12.10 -13.11
C ASN A 77 11.28 10.86 -12.42
N VAL A 78 12.49 11.00 -11.86
CA VAL A 78 13.17 9.88 -11.17
C VAL A 78 12.33 9.38 -9.99
N GLY A 79 11.95 10.26 -9.08
CA GLY A 79 11.12 9.91 -7.92
C GLY A 79 9.72 9.45 -8.33
N SER A 80 9.12 10.09 -9.32
CA SER A 80 7.80 9.69 -9.85
C SER A 80 7.82 8.29 -10.45
N ALA A 81 8.83 7.96 -11.24
CA ALA A 81 8.98 6.63 -11.83
C ALA A 81 9.24 5.55 -10.76
N GLN A 82 9.95 5.88 -9.66
CA GLN A 82 10.12 4.96 -8.54
C GLN A 82 8.77 4.60 -7.93
N VAL A 83 7.93 5.59 -7.64
CA VAL A 83 6.61 5.35 -7.03
C VAL A 83 5.66 4.63 -8.00
N ALA A 84 5.69 4.98 -9.29
CA ALA A 84 4.88 4.31 -10.31
C ALA A 84 5.20 2.81 -10.47
N ARG A 85 6.42 2.40 -10.11
CA ARG A 85 6.85 0.98 -10.15
C ARG A 85 6.77 0.28 -8.79
N ALA A 86 6.43 1.00 -7.73
CA ALA A 86 6.25 0.42 -6.41
C ALA A 86 5.03 -0.50 -6.38
N GLU A 87 5.01 -1.43 -5.42
CA GLU A 87 3.83 -2.27 -5.19
C GLU A 87 2.61 -1.39 -4.86
N PRO A 88 1.44 -1.67 -5.44
CA PRO A 88 0.22 -0.87 -5.22
C PRO A 88 -0.47 -1.22 -3.90
N ASP A 89 0.31 -1.33 -2.82
CA ASP A 89 -0.13 -1.76 -1.49
C ASP A 89 -0.40 -0.58 -0.53
N GLY A 90 -0.22 0.66 -1.01
CA GLY A 90 -0.45 1.88 -0.23
C GLY A 90 0.71 2.29 0.68
N TYR A 91 1.80 1.53 0.75
CA TYR A 91 2.94 1.86 1.62
C TYR A 91 3.93 2.85 1.00
N THR A 92 3.91 3.03 -0.32
CA THR A 92 4.77 3.99 -1.01
C THR A 92 3.92 5.08 -1.66
N MET A 93 4.13 6.31 -1.26
CA MET A 93 3.40 7.47 -1.77
C MET A 93 4.36 8.58 -2.21
N ILE A 94 3.87 9.52 -2.99
CA ILE A 94 4.64 10.66 -3.45
C ILE A 94 4.00 11.97 -3.01
N VAL A 95 4.83 12.91 -2.54
CA VAL A 95 4.46 14.31 -2.40
C VAL A 95 5.16 15.09 -3.49
N ASN A 96 4.39 15.59 -4.45
CA ASN A 96 4.88 16.19 -5.68
C ASN A 96 4.16 17.48 -6.03
N GLY A 97 4.76 18.27 -6.91
CA GLY A 97 4.10 19.44 -7.51
C GLY A 97 3.27 19.06 -8.74
N GLY A 98 2.13 19.74 -8.95
CA GLY A 98 1.23 19.46 -10.08
C GLY A 98 1.91 19.49 -11.44
N LEU A 99 2.91 20.35 -11.64
CA LEU A 99 3.63 20.47 -12.91
C LEU A 99 4.36 19.19 -13.33
N THR A 100 4.85 18.39 -12.38
CA THR A 100 5.53 17.12 -12.69
C THR A 100 4.59 16.13 -13.36
N HIS A 101 3.32 16.11 -12.97
CA HIS A 101 2.32 15.20 -13.55
C HIS A 101 1.61 15.76 -14.79
N THR A 102 1.59 17.08 -14.98
CA THR A 102 0.89 17.71 -16.11
C THR A 102 1.79 18.06 -17.27
N LEU A 103 2.97 18.65 -17.01
CA LEU A 103 3.90 19.09 -18.05
C LEU A 103 4.95 18.05 -18.42
N ASN A 104 5.52 17.35 -17.43
CA ASN A 104 6.60 16.42 -17.71
C ASN A 104 6.20 15.29 -18.68
N PRO A 105 5.02 14.67 -18.61
CA PRO A 105 4.61 13.69 -19.62
C PRO A 105 4.54 14.25 -21.04
N GLN A 106 4.26 15.54 -21.21
CA GLN A 106 4.19 16.19 -22.52
C GLN A 106 5.58 16.55 -23.04
N ILE A 107 6.47 17.03 -22.17
CA ILE A 107 7.84 17.44 -22.56
C ILE A 107 8.76 16.22 -22.69
N PHE A 108 8.61 15.24 -21.81
CA PHE A 108 9.49 14.08 -21.69
C PHE A 108 8.78 12.76 -22.06
N ALA A 109 7.82 12.80 -22.99
CA ALA A 109 6.96 11.66 -23.35
C ALA A 109 7.73 10.34 -23.62
N LYS A 110 8.99 10.42 -24.10
CA LYS A 110 9.84 9.25 -24.39
C LYS A 110 10.73 8.82 -23.21
N THR A 111 10.85 9.64 -22.18
CA THR A 111 11.84 9.44 -21.10
C THR A 111 11.26 9.53 -19.69
N SER A 112 9.98 9.87 -19.55
CA SER A 112 9.31 9.97 -18.24
C SER A 112 9.28 8.63 -17.48
N GLY A 113 9.17 7.52 -18.20
CA GLY A 113 9.24 6.18 -17.62
C GLY A 113 8.01 5.77 -16.79
N TYR A 114 6.92 6.56 -16.82
CA TYR A 114 5.64 6.26 -16.15
C TYR A 114 4.49 6.88 -16.97
#